data_555ba63e652b21f7e9e5e97a653403cb
#
_entry.id   555ba63e652b21f7e9e5e97a653403cb
#
_cell.length_a   1.000
_cell.length_b   1.000
_cell.length_c   1.000
_cell.angle_alpha   90.00
_cell.angle_beta   90.00
_cell.angle_gamma   90.00
#
_symmetry.space_group_name_H-M   'P 1'
#
loop_
_entity.id
_entity.type
_entity.pdbx_description
1 polymer ?
#
loop_
_entity_poly.entity_id
_entity_poly.type
_entity_poly.pdbx_seq_one_letter_code
_entity_poly.pdbx_strand_id
1 'polypeptide(L)'
;MTGHSTREGTIREFYNRYVQILKEKHIQDDKRLNKSLRAFEGIVDRMSWCLQKTGRIVRYCSIPADEVREFVSAMNLDQYRNIEMSTEKIFRDNAEMMKEYDIRDGYELHSFLRKNEKIWNGDNRYDIYFSRMPNIRFGKSDRNRQVRDLMFRLAPVSLDELSRAYEDEYGVSPSTFRANMTDCISGYYDSKSFSYIIDQPALDASELVFMNERLEDDFYFTDDVVEMYTAEFGEEHADRINSRSLKQLGFKMYSQYVIRDSYQSARDFFMHLLLADDVIDLRKLDARLGYQNEFNTVLQELRKDYSLLEYSDRKYMTFDYLKRLHPEVTKDDLRQYVGNALAHAEGLEYFTVRKLERAGFHSNLEELNQSDWFFAGLIRNSGLVNYTKAMGGFIFRKGCKPTASKFLRHLTRDCEFDPDFGALSEKLSDEYGLLISEQKLFSQLKSIGFFGPGVRLENSDIIYRIVE
;
A
#
# COMPACT_ATOMS: atom_id res chain seq x y z
N MET A 1 -8.69 27.80 -4.68
CA MET A 1 -9.71 27.44 -3.69
C MET A 1 -10.93 26.87 -4.42
N THR A 2 -10.96 25.60 -4.69
CA THR A 2 -12.15 24.93 -5.22
C THR A 2 -12.94 24.44 -4.02
N GLY A 3 -13.94 25.24 -3.63
CA GLY A 3 -14.86 24.89 -2.54
C GLY A 3 -15.77 23.74 -2.97
N HIS A 4 -15.32 22.51 -2.80
CA HIS A 4 -16.20 21.36 -2.87
C HIS A 4 -17.05 21.35 -1.60
N SER A 5 -18.27 21.84 -1.72
CA SER A 5 -19.30 21.70 -0.70
C SER A 5 -19.53 20.20 -0.45
N THR A 6 -18.87 19.68 0.55
CA THR A 6 -19.04 18.31 1.04
C THR A 6 -20.38 18.22 1.76
N ARG A 7 -21.48 18.09 1.01
CA ARG A 7 -22.80 17.82 1.62
C ARG A 7 -22.82 16.37 2.05
N GLU A 8 -22.83 16.17 3.34
CA GLU A 8 -23.09 14.89 3.98
C GLU A 8 -24.56 14.80 4.34
N GLY A 9 -25.15 13.63 4.25
CA GLY A 9 -26.53 13.38 4.68
C GLY A 9 -26.95 11.94 4.46
N THR A 10 -28.08 11.58 5.03
CA THR A 10 -28.70 10.28 4.76
C THR A 10 -29.25 10.23 3.34
N ILE A 11 -29.37 9.04 2.78
CA ILE A 11 -29.99 8.86 1.45
C ILE A 11 -31.41 9.45 1.43
N ARG A 12 -32.13 9.36 2.56
CA ARG A 12 -33.49 9.92 2.68
C ARG A 12 -33.50 11.45 2.58
N GLU A 13 -32.53 12.11 3.20
CA GLU A 13 -32.39 13.59 3.09
C GLU A 13 -32.07 14.01 1.67
N PHE A 14 -31.15 13.31 0.99
CA PHE A 14 -30.86 13.56 -0.42
C PHE A 14 -32.08 13.27 -1.33
N TYR A 15 -32.81 12.21 -1.06
CA TYR A 15 -34.03 11.90 -1.79
C TYR A 15 -35.12 12.99 -1.61
N ASN A 16 -35.33 13.45 -0.40
CA ASN A 16 -36.29 14.52 -0.11
C ASN A 16 -35.90 15.80 -0.87
N ARG A 17 -34.60 16.13 -0.87
CA ARG A 17 -34.09 17.27 -1.64
C ARG A 17 -34.25 17.07 -3.15
N TYR A 18 -34.02 15.87 -3.67
CA TYR A 18 -34.23 15.52 -5.06
C TYR A 18 -35.71 15.72 -5.45
N VAL A 19 -36.65 15.21 -4.67
CA VAL A 19 -38.10 15.39 -4.91
C VAL A 19 -38.47 16.87 -4.88
N GLN A 20 -37.92 17.64 -3.94
CA GLN A 20 -38.13 19.08 -3.87
C GLN A 20 -37.64 19.80 -5.14
N ILE A 21 -36.45 19.46 -5.65
CA ILE A 21 -35.93 20.02 -6.89
C ILE A 21 -36.81 19.69 -8.10
N LEU A 22 -37.38 18.48 -8.18
CA LEU A 22 -38.31 18.13 -9.24
C LEU A 22 -39.56 19.01 -9.21
N LYS A 23 -40.08 19.31 -8.01
CA LYS A 23 -41.24 20.20 -7.82
C LYS A 23 -40.90 21.66 -8.18
N GLU A 24 -39.77 22.15 -7.68
CA GLU A 24 -39.29 23.52 -7.95
C GLU A 24 -39.10 23.78 -9.47
N LYS A 25 -38.69 22.71 -10.18
CA LYS A 25 -38.47 22.79 -11.65
C LYS A 25 -39.70 22.38 -12.47
N HIS A 26 -40.84 22.06 -11.85
CA HIS A 26 -42.07 21.63 -12.49
C HIS A 26 -41.91 20.41 -13.43
N ILE A 27 -41.01 19.45 -13.04
CA ILE A 27 -40.71 18.23 -13.81
C ILE A 27 -41.04 16.94 -13.02
N GLN A 28 -41.83 17.03 -11.95
CA GLN A 28 -42.23 15.91 -11.13
C GLN A 28 -43.01 14.81 -11.86
N ASP A 29 -43.66 15.15 -12.99
CA ASP A 29 -44.48 14.22 -13.78
C ASP A 29 -43.65 13.44 -14.82
N ASP A 30 -42.35 13.79 -15.02
CA ASP A 30 -41.48 13.00 -15.88
C ASP A 30 -41.19 11.64 -15.25
N LYS A 31 -41.78 10.58 -15.79
CA LYS A 31 -41.61 9.19 -15.32
C LYS A 31 -40.14 8.72 -15.29
N ARG A 32 -39.24 9.35 -16.09
CA ARG A 32 -37.80 9.02 -16.10
C ARG A 32 -37.09 9.58 -14.88
N LEU A 33 -37.57 10.73 -14.38
CA LEU A 33 -36.98 11.45 -13.24
C LEU A 33 -37.70 11.15 -11.94
N ASN A 34 -39.00 10.91 -11.96
CA ASN A 34 -39.78 10.58 -10.77
C ASN A 34 -39.48 9.17 -10.28
N LYS A 35 -38.49 9.03 -9.42
CA LYS A 35 -38.01 7.75 -8.86
C LYS A 35 -38.56 7.53 -7.44
N SER A 36 -38.86 6.29 -7.10
CA SER A 36 -39.09 5.91 -5.69
C SER A 36 -37.79 6.00 -4.88
N LEU A 37 -37.90 6.12 -3.56
CA LEU A 37 -36.73 6.11 -2.66
C LEU A 37 -35.82 4.92 -2.95
N ARG A 38 -36.36 3.71 -3.08
CA ARG A 38 -35.57 2.50 -3.39
C ARG A 38 -34.85 2.58 -4.73
N ALA A 39 -35.46 3.15 -5.75
CA ALA A 39 -34.83 3.34 -7.05
C ALA A 39 -33.72 4.39 -6.98
N PHE A 40 -33.93 5.46 -6.20
CA PHE A 40 -32.94 6.50 -5.95
C PHE A 40 -31.74 5.94 -5.16
N GLU A 41 -31.95 5.14 -4.13
CA GLU A 41 -30.90 4.43 -3.41
C GLU A 41 -30.03 3.59 -4.36
N GLY A 42 -30.67 2.81 -5.26
CA GLY A 42 -29.95 2.02 -6.24
C GLY A 42 -29.17 2.85 -7.28
N ILE A 43 -29.57 4.10 -7.54
CA ILE A 43 -28.81 5.03 -8.38
C ILE A 43 -27.57 5.52 -7.60
N VAL A 44 -27.76 6.01 -6.38
CA VAL A 44 -26.68 6.51 -5.53
C VAL A 44 -25.64 5.42 -5.25
N ASP A 45 -26.06 4.18 -5.04
CA ASP A 45 -25.16 3.06 -4.79
C ASP A 45 -24.24 2.77 -6.00
N ARG A 46 -24.68 3.04 -7.21
CA ARG A 46 -23.89 2.86 -8.44
C ARG A 46 -22.97 4.04 -8.77
N MET A 47 -23.15 5.20 -8.14
CA MET A 47 -22.32 6.38 -8.40
C MET A 47 -20.97 6.27 -7.69
N SER A 48 -19.86 6.20 -8.43
CA SER A 48 -18.52 6.06 -7.90
C SER A 48 -18.09 7.20 -6.97
N TRP A 49 -18.65 8.39 -7.18
CA TRP A 49 -18.36 9.60 -6.41
C TRP A 49 -19.29 9.80 -5.20
N CYS A 50 -20.28 8.92 -4.97
CA CYS A 50 -21.11 8.89 -3.75
C CYS A 50 -20.57 7.84 -2.80
N LEU A 51 -19.84 8.22 -1.78
CA LEU A 51 -19.27 7.31 -0.80
C LEU A 51 -20.22 7.15 0.41
N GLN A 52 -20.36 5.92 0.87
CA GLN A 52 -21.09 5.61 2.08
C GLN A 52 -20.11 5.52 3.25
N LYS A 53 -20.35 6.30 4.31
CA LYS A 53 -19.58 6.24 5.56
C LYS A 53 -20.37 5.57 6.68
N THR A 54 -19.77 5.42 7.85
CA THR A 54 -20.40 4.92 9.08
C THR A 54 -21.74 5.60 9.34
N GLY A 55 -22.74 4.83 9.80
CA GLY A 55 -24.08 5.37 10.12
C GLY A 55 -25.01 5.56 8.92
N ARG A 56 -24.71 4.95 7.76
CA ARG A 56 -25.47 5.07 6.51
C ARG A 56 -25.55 6.50 5.97
N ILE A 57 -24.57 7.29 6.27
CA ILE A 57 -24.40 8.63 5.71
C ILE A 57 -23.73 8.49 4.35
N VAL A 58 -24.15 9.31 3.38
CA VAL A 58 -23.56 9.38 2.05
C VAL A 58 -22.92 10.74 1.86
N ARG A 59 -21.78 10.75 1.21
CA ARG A 59 -21.02 11.97 0.94
C ARG A 59 -20.55 12.00 -0.50
N TYR A 60 -20.50 13.19 -1.08
CA TYR A 60 -19.83 13.38 -2.36
C TYR A 60 -18.30 13.39 -2.13
N CYS A 61 -17.61 12.55 -2.86
CA CYS A 61 -16.16 12.54 -2.96
C CYS A 61 -15.79 12.09 -4.38
N SER A 62 -15.12 12.95 -5.14
CA SER A 62 -14.69 12.62 -6.49
C SER A 62 -13.17 12.59 -6.54
N ILE A 63 -12.63 11.40 -6.80
CA ILE A 63 -11.23 11.20 -7.15
C ILE A 63 -11.20 10.98 -8.67
N PRO A 64 -10.41 11.75 -9.44
CA PRO A 64 -10.29 11.56 -10.88
C PRO A 64 -9.89 10.14 -11.23
N ALA A 65 -10.45 9.59 -12.33
CA ALA A 65 -10.25 8.19 -12.71
C ALA A 65 -8.77 7.82 -12.92
N ASP A 66 -7.96 8.74 -13.39
CA ASP A 66 -6.52 8.60 -13.57
C ASP A 66 -5.76 8.57 -12.22
N GLU A 67 -6.30 9.20 -11.18
CA GLU A 67 -5.73 9.17 -9.83
C GLU A 67 -6.15 7.92 -9.04
N VAL A 68 -7.27 7.27 -9.39
CA VAL A 68 -7.78 6.08 -8.68
C VAL A 68 -6.75 4.95 -8.63
N ARG A 69 -6.10 4.65 -9.77
CA ARG A 69 -5.07 3.59 -9.83
C ARG A 69 -3.86 3.91 -8.99
N GLU A 70 -3.39 5.16 -9.03
CA GLU A 70 -2.24 5.60 -8.23
C GLU A 70 -2.56 5.55 -6.74
N PHE A 71 -3.73 6.02 -6.35
CA PHE A 71 -4.20 5.95 -4.97
C PHE A 71 -4.23 4.51 -4.44
N VAL A 72 -4.86 3.58 -5.18
CA VAL A 72 -4.93 2.18 -4.74
C VAL A 72 -3.56 1.51 -4.76
N SER A 73 -2.73 1.78 -5.76
CA SER A 73 -1.37 1.23 -5.83
C SER A 73 -0.50 1.69 -4.64
N ALA A 74 -0.71 2.92 -4.16
CA ALA A 74 0.03 3.46 -3.02
C ALA A 74 -0.35 2.81 -1.67
N MET A 75 -1.52 2.16 -1.58
CA MET A 75 -1.92 1.41 -0.38
C MET A 75 -1.20 0.07 -0.21
N ASN A 76 -0.47 -0.40 -1.24
CA ASN A 76 0.23 -1.69 -1.22
C ASN A 76 -0.67 -2.85 -0.76
N LEU A 77 -1.82 -3.04 -1.43
CA LEU A 77 -2.82 -4.06 -1.05
C LEU A 77 -2.28 -5.50 -1.10
N ASP A 78 -1.16 -5.74 -1.79
CA ASP A 78 -0.50 -7.05 -1.84
C ASP A 78 -0.05 -7.54 -0.45
N GLN A 79 0.18 -6.64 0.52
CA GLN A 79 0.50 -7.00 1.91
C GLN A 79 -0.63 -7.75 2.62
N TYR A 80 -1.86 -7.64 2.14
CA TYR A 80 -3.04 -8.28 2.74
C TYR A 80 -3.46 -9.57 2.01
N ARG A 81 -2.56 -10.14 1.21
CA ARG A 81 -2.84 -11.36 0.44
C ARG A 81 -3.24 -12.51 1.36
N ASN A 82 -4.32 -13.22 0.98
CA ASN A 82 -4.94 -14.32 1.73
C ASN A 82 -5.45 -13.95 3.13
N ILE A 83 -5.83 -12.69 3.34
CA ILE A 83 -6.35 -12.18 4.60
C ILE A 83 -7.79 -11.67 4.41
N GLU A 84 -8.67 -11.96 5.39
CA GLU A 84 -9.96 -11.31 5.57
C GLU A 84 -9.84 -10.26 6.68
N MET A 85 -10.21 -9.00 6.38
CA MET A 85 -10.02 -7.89 7.30
C MET A 85 -11.06 -6.79 7.11
N SER A 86 -11.07 -5.83 8.02
CA SER A 86 -11.83 -4.61 7.87
C SER A 86 -11.03 -3.54 7.12
N THR A 87 -11.67 -2.79 6.24
CA THR A 87 -11.06 -1.61 5.62
C THR A 87 -10.73 -0.51 6.63
N GLU A 88 -11.22 -0.59 7.86
CA GLU A 88 -10.78 0.27 8.96
C GLU A 88 -9.28 0.10 9.27
N LYS A 89 -8.76 -1.11 9.16
CA LYS A 89 -7.31 -1.36 9.33
C LYS A 89 -6.52 -0.72 8.19
N ILE A 90 -6.95 -0.93 6.93
CA ILE A 90 -6.31 -0.32 5.76
C ILE A 90 -6.33 1.20 5.86
N PHE A 91 -7.45 1.77 6.33
CA PHE A 91 -7.60 3.20 6.56
C PHE A 91 -6.61 3.71 7.62
N ARG A 92 -6.49 3.04 8.77
CA ARG A 92 -5.55 3.40 9.84
C ARG A 92 -4.09 3.33 9.38
N ASP A 93 -3.73 2.26 8.68
CA ASP A 93 -2.35 2.04 8.20
C ASP A 93 -1.92 3.09 7.16
N ASN A 94 -2.88 3.74 6.50
CA ASN A 94 -2.64 4.72 5.43
C ASN A 94 -3.24 6.11 5.76
N ALA A 95 -3.34 6.49 7.04
CA ALA A 95 -4.10 7.66 7.51
C ALA A 95 -3.74 8.97 6.79
N GLU A 96 -2.46 9.26 6.57
CA GLU A 96 -2.02 10.49 5.89
C GLU A 96 -2.50 10.51 4.43
N MET A 97 -2.39 9.40 3.73
CA MET A 97 -2.86 9.28 2.36
C MET A 97 -4.39 9.39 2.28
N MET A 98 -5.12 8.78 3.23
CA MET A 98 -6.59 8.91 3.31
C MET A 98 -7.01 10.37 3.47
N LYS A 99 -6.30 11.12 4.30
CA LYS A 99 -6.53 12.56 4.49
C LYS A 99 -6.28 13.36 3.21
N GLU A 100 -5.23 13.02 2.45
CA GLU A 100 -4.92 13.69 1.18
C GLU A 100 -6.03 13.52 0.14
N TYR A 101 -6.61 12.32 0.06
CA TYR A 101 -7.69 11.99 -0.87
C TYR A 101 -9.09 12.23 -0.29
N ASP A 102 -9.19 12.88 0.88
CA ASP A 102 -10.45 13.16 1.58
C ASP A 102 -11.32 11.90 1.80
N ILE A 103 -10.68 10.77 2.12
CA ILE A 103 -11.35 9.57 2.63
C ILE A 103 -11.35 9.66 4.15
N ARG A 104 -12.51 9.55 4.80
CA ARG A 104 -12.69 9.92 6.20
C ARG A 104 -12.80 8.77 7.18
N ASP A 105 -13.16 7.59 6.71
CA ASP A 105 -13.22 6.36 7.51
C ASP A 105 -13.09 5.11 6.63
N GLY A 106 -12.98 3.94 7.26
CA GLY A 106 -12.87 2.67 6.55
C GLY A 106 -14.12 2.31 5.74
N TYR A 107 -15.31 2.78 6.12
CA TYR A 107 -16.54 2.56 5.36
C TYR A 107 -16.50 3.32 4.03
N GLU A 108 -16.04 4.57 4.03
CA GLU A 108 -15.81 5.33 2.80
C GLU A 108 -14.77 4.64 1.92
N LEU A 109 -13.67 4.16 2.52
CA LEU A 109 -12.65 3.41 1.81
C LEU A 109 -13.24 2.15 1.17
N HIS A 110 -14.02 1.35 1.89
CA HIS A 110 -14.71 0.19 1.35
C HIS A 110 -15.63 0.55 0.18
N SER A 111 -16.44 1.60 0.36
CA SER A 111 -17.35 2.09 -0.68
C SER A 111 -16.58 2.56 -1.92
N PHE A 112 -15.48 3.28 -1.73
CA PHE A 112 -14.61 3.75 -2.80
C PHE A 112 -13.98 2.60 -3.58
N LEU A 113 -13.34 1.66 -2.87
CA LEU A 113 -12.68 0.51 -3.49
C LEU A 113 -13.68 -0.31 -4.31
N ARG A 114 -14.84 -0.65 -3.74
CA ARG A 114 -15.89 -1.43 -4.43
C ARG A 114 -16.42 -0.72 -5.67
N LYS A 115 -16.72 0.57 -5.57
CA LYS A 115 -17.36 1.32 -6.66
C LYS A 115 -16.40 1.64 -7.82
N ASN A 116 -15.11 1.70 -7.53
CA ASN A 116 -14.07 1.98 -8.52
C ASN A 116 -13.28 0.73 -8.93
N GLU A 117 -13.69 -0.47 -8.53
CA GLU A 117 -12.97 -1.71 -8.76
C GLU A 117 -12.55 -1.90 -10.23
N LYS A 118 -13.45 -1.63 -11.17
CA LYS A 118 -13.17 -1.75 -12.61
C LYS A 118 -12.05 -0.82 -13.09
N ILE A 119 -11.78 0.28 -12.39
CA ILE A 119 -10.72 1.23 -12.75
C ILE A 119 -9.38 0.73 -12.21
N TRP A 120 -9.30 0.36 -10.94
CA TRP A 120 -8.04 0.00 -10.30
C TRP A 120 -7.69 -1.49 -10.37
N ASN A 121 -8.68 -2.36 -10.55
CA ASN A 121 -8.53 -3.83 -10.62
C ASN A 121 -9.04 -4.40 -11.96
N GLY A 122 -9.12 -3.60 -13.02
CA GLY A 122 -9.71 -4.00 -14.30
C GLY A 122 -8.96 -5.11 -15.04
N ASP A 123 -7.70 -5.32 -14.71
CA ASP A 123 -6.83 -6.42 -15.17
C ASP A 123 -6.81 -7.62 -14.21
N ASN A 124 -7.70 -7.64 -13.20
CA ASN A 124 -7.82 -8.68 -12.18
C ASN A 124 -6.49 -8.96 -11.44
N ARG A 125 -5.69 -7.94 -11.23
CA ARG A 125 -4.41 -8.05 -10.50
C ARG A 125 -4.60 -8.56 -9.08
N TYR A 126 -5.69 -8.14 -8.42
CA TYR A 126 -6.03 -8.55 -7.08
C TYR A 126 -7.24 -9.48 -7.11
N ASP A 127 -7.13 -10.65 -6.49
CA ASP A 127 -8.25 -11.50 -6.17
C ASP A 127 -8.91 -10.96 -4.90
N ILE A 128 -9.96 -10.14 -5.08
CA ILE A 128 -10.59 -9.39 -4.00
C ILE A 128 -12.09 -9.66 -3.94
N TYR A 129 -12.62 -9.77 -2.73
CA TYR A 129 -14.03 -9.97 -2.47
C TYR A 129 -14.54 -8.99 -1.42
N PHE A 130 -15.53 -8.17 -1.79
CA PHE A 130 -16.18 -7.22 -0.89
C PHE A 130 -17.32 -7.92 -0.12
N SER A 131 -17.07 -8.15 1.17
CA SER A 131 -18.06 -8.71 2.10
C SER A 131 -19.00 -7.62 2.62
N ARG A 132 -19.73 -7.92 3.71
CA ARG A 132 -20.53 -6.91 4.39
C ARG A 132 -19.60 -5.80 4.91
N MET A 133 -19.88 -4.56 4.49
CA MET A 133 -19.14 -3.38 4.87
C MET A 133 -18.90 -3.29 6.39
N PRO A 134 -17.71 -3.03 6.87
CA PRO A 134 -16.51 -2.62 6.13
C PRO A 134 -15.52 -3.77 5.80
N ASN A 135 -15.98 -5.03 5.74
CA ASN A 135 -15.08 -6.17 5.57
C ASN A 135 -14.74 -6.45 4.10
N ILE A 136 -13.50 -6.86 3.88
CA ILE A 136 -12.92 -7.16 2.60
C ILE A 136 -12.06 -8.42 2.73
N ARG A 137 -11.98 -9.22 1.69
CA ARG A 137 -11.20 -10.44 1.64
C ARG A 137 -10.27 -10.42 0.44
N PHE A 138 -9.03 -10.80 0.65
CA PHE A 138 -8.01 -10.91 -0.38
C PHE A 138 -7.64 -12.38 -0.59
N GLY A 139 -7.67 -12.83 -1.85
CA GLY A 139 -7.26 -14.17 -2.24
C GLY A 139 -8.05 -15.30 -1.54
N LYS A 140 -7.36 -16.39 -1.27
CA LYS A 140 -7.90 -17.58 -0.62
C LYS A 140 -7.82 -17.47 0.91
N SER A 141 -8.38 -16.40 1.48
CA SER A 141 -8.40 -16.23 2.93
C SER A 141 -9.35 -17.24 3.61
N ASP A 142 -8.92 -17.77 4.74
CA ASP A 142 -9.74 -18.55 5.68
C ASP A 142 -9.79 -17.83 7.02
N ARG A 143 -10.91 -17.22 7.34
CA ARG A 143 -11.12 -16.51 8.60
C ARG A 143 -10.95 -17.41 9.83
N ASN A 144 -11.43 -18.65 9.77
CA ASN A 144 -11.31 -19.55 10.89
C ASN A 144 -9.85 -19.91 11.15
N ARG A 145 -9.08 -20.11 10.09
CA ARG A 145 -7.63 -20.29 10.18
C ARG A 145 -6.97 -19.04 10.77
N GLN A 146 -7.26 -17.84 10.31
CA GLN A 146 -6.70 -16.59 10.86
C GLN A 146 -6.95 -16.47 12.38
N VAL A 147 -8.17 -16.81 12.85
CA VAL A 147 -8.50 -16.76 14.28
C VAL A 147 -7.70 -17.79 15.05
N ARG A 148 -7.58 -19.02 14.55
CA ARG A 148 -6.78 -20.07 15.20
C ARG A 148 -5.30 -19.71 15.26
N ASP A 149 -4.74 -19.24 14.16
CA ASP A 149 -3.32 -18.85 14.08
C ASP A 149 -2.99 -17.73 15.07
N LEU A 150 -3.88 -16.73 15.19
CA LEU A 150 -3.72 -15.68 16.20
C LEU A 150 -3.82 -16.24 17.62
N MET A 151 -4.80 -17.11 17.89
CA MET A 151 -4.94 -17.74 19.20
C MET A 151 -3.72 -18.62 19.53
N PHE A 152 -3.23 -19.41 18.58
CA PHE A 152 -2.04 -20.25 18.78
C PHE A 152 -0.78 -19.43 19.06
N ARG A 153 -0.65 -18.27 18.45
CA ARG A 153 0.47 -17.37 18.66
C ARG A 153 0.46 -16.72 20.04
N LEU A 154 -0.73 -16.39 20.54
CA LEU A 154 -0.91 -15.63 21.79
C LEU A 154 -1.18 -16.52 23.02
N ALA A 155 -1.53 -17.80 22.85
CA ALA A 155 -1.90 -18.67 23.95
C ALA A 155 -0.77 -18.83 24.99
N PRO A 156 -1.09 -18.81 26.29
CA PRO A 156 -2.44 -18.68 26.87
C PRO A 156 -2.95 -17.24 26.77
N VAL A 157 -4.20 -17.05 26.29
CA VAL A 157 -4.78 -15.73 26.01
C VAL A 157 -6.25 -15.67 26.42
N SER A 158 -6.67 -14.59 27.06
CA SER A 158 -8.09 -14.34 27.36
C SER A 158 -8.87 -13.92 26.10
N LEU A 159 -10.19 -14.10 26.13
CA LEU A 159 -11.07 -13.65 25.04
C LEU A 159 -10.95 -12.15 24.77
N ASP A 160 -10.75 -11.36 25.83
CA ASP A 160 -10.63 -9.92 25.72
C ASP A 160 -9.33 -9.51 25.03
N GLU A 161 -8.20 -10.10 25.41
CA GLU A 161 -6.90 -9.88 24.79
C GLU A 161 -6.91 -10.34 23.33
N LEU A 162 -7.42 -11.55 23.06
CA LEU A 162 -7.52 -12.09 21.70
C LEU A 162 -8.38 -11.20 20.81
N SER A 163 -9.54 -10.72 21.31
CA SER A 163 -10.42 -9.86 20.54
C SER A 163 -9.80 -8.50 20.22
N ARG A 164 -8.99 -7.93 21.11
CA ARG A 164 -8.24 -6.70 20.88
C ARG A 164 -7.09 -6.92 19.88
N ALA A 165 -6.34 -7.99 20.06
CA ALA A 165 -5.28 -8.35 19.11
C ALA A 165 -5.83 -8.56 17.69
N TYR A 166 -7.02 -9.15 17.56
CA TYR A 166 -7.68 -9.31 16.27
C TYR A 166 -8.15 -7.98 15.66
N GLU A 167 -8.61 -7.03 16.50
CA GLU A 167 -8.92 -5.65 16.06
C GLU A 167 -7.66 -4.92 15.60
N ASP A 168 -6.58 -5.02 16.34
CA ASP A 168 -5.31 -4.37 16.00
C ASP A 168 -4.75 -4.91 14.67
N GLU A 169 -4.81 -6.23 14.46
CA GLU A 169 -4.22 -6.89 13.30
C GLU A 169 -5.13 -6.84 12.07
N TYR A 170 -6.45 -7.01 12.24
CA TYR A 170 -7.41 -7.13 11.13
C TYR A 170 -8.49 -6.04 11.09
N GLY A 171 -8.52 -5.13 12.05
CA GLY A 171 -9.47 -4.01 12.10
C GLY A 171 -10.91 -4.39 12.43
N VAL A 172 -11.16 -5.62 12.86
CA VAL A 172 -12.49 -6.10 13.22
C VAL A 172 -12.77 -5.83 14.68
N SER A 173 -13.87 -5.11 14.98
CA SER A 173 -14.18 -4.71 16.36
C SER A 173 -14.32 -5.92 17.30
N PRO A 174 -13.90 -5.78 18.59
CA PRO A 174 -13.98 -6.84 19.59
C PRO A 174 -15.39 -7.41 19.76
N SER A 175 -16.42 -6.57 19.64
CA SER A 175 -17.82 -7.01 19.69
C SER A 175 -18.21 -7.93 18.52
N THR A 176 -17.74 -7.60 17.31
CA THR A 176 -17.96 -8.43 16.13
C THR A 176 -17.19 -9.74 16.22
N PHE A 177 -15.95 -9.71 16.68
CA PHE A 177 -15.12 -10.88 16.91
C PHE A 177 -15.80 -11.86 17.87
N ARG A 178 -16.18 -11.39 19.08
CA ARG A 178 -16.84 -12.22 20.10
C ARG A 178 -18.14 -12.81 19.63
N ALA A 179 -18.93 -12.08 18.83
CA ALA A 179 -20.23 -12.53 18.37
C ALA A 179 -20.17 -13.56 17.22
N ASN A 180 -19.10 -13.58 16.40
CA ASN A 180 -19.15 -14.29 15.12
C ASN A 180 -17.90 -15.12 14.80
N MET A 181 -16.85 -15.10 15.64
CA MET A 181 -15.56 -15.67 15.24
C MET A 181 -14.95 -16.65 16.25
N THR A 182 -15.60 -16.87 17.39
CA THR A 182 -15.04 -17.71 18.47
C THR A 182 -15.34 -19.19 18.36
N ASP A 183 -16.31 -19.59 17.51
CA ASP A 183 -16.74 -20.99 17.37
C ASP A 183 -15.58 -21.90 16.98
N CYS A 184 -14.71 -21.44 16.06
CA CYS A 184 -13.58 -22.26 15.57
C CYS A 184 -12.47 -22.48 16.59
N ILE A 185 -12.48 -21.76 17.71
CA ILE A 185 -11.51 -21.91 18.82
C ILE A 185 -12.16 -22.37 20.12
N SER A 186 -13.44 -22.66 20.14
CA SER A 186 -14.19 -23.05 21.36
C SER A 186 -13.59 -24.27 22.08
N GLY A 187 -13.01 -25.22 21.35
CA GLY A 187 -12.36 -26.40 21.90
C GLY A 187 -11.07 -26.12 22.68
N TYR A 188 -10.50 -24.92 22.56
CA TYR A 188 -9.27 -24.51 23.26
C TYR A 188 -9.56 -23.69 24.52
N TYR A 189 -10.84 -23.42 24.85
CA TYR A 189 -11.20 -22.62 26.01
C TYR A 189 -11.16 -23.42 27.30
N ASP A 190 -10.32 -22.99 28.25
CA ASP A 190 -10.28 -23.51 29.60
C ASP A 190 -11.11 -22.64 30.56
N SER A 191 -12.18 -23.19 31.09
CA SER A 191 -13.09 -22.50 32.01
C SER A 191 -12.49 -22.21 33.38
N LYS A 192 -11.38 -22.86 33.74
CA LYS A 192 -10.71 -22.64 35.05
C LYS A 192 -9.81 -21.41 35.00
N SER A 193 -9.10 -21.23 33.93
CA SER A 193 -8.22 -20.07 33.72
C SER A 193 -8.92 -18.90 32.97
N PHE A 194 -10.14 -19.11 32.47
CA PHE A 194 -10.86 -18.17 31.62
C PHE A 194 -10.05 -17.73 30.36
N SER A 195 -9.25 -18.65 29.84
CA SER A 195 -8.31 -18.38 28.75
C SER A 195 -8.37 -19.48 27.69
N TYR A 196 -7.98 -19.13 26.46
CA TYR A 196 -7.68 -20.11 25.42
C TYR A 196 -6.29 -20.65 25.67
N ILE A 197 -6.15 -21.95 25.70
CA ILE A 197 -4.90 -22.67 25.97
C ILE A 197 -4.65 -23.73 24.91
N ILE A 198 -3.39 -23.99 24.64
CA ILE A 198 -2.97 -25.11 23.79
C ILE A 198 -2.64 -26.28 24.71
N ASP A 199 -3.55 -27.22 24.82
CA ASP A 199 -3.35 -28.47 25.61
C ASP A 199 -2.98 -29.66 24.70
N GLN A 200 -2.34 -29.37 23.57
CA GLN A 200 -1.86 -30.41 22.68
C GLN A 200 -0.47 -30.92 23.13
N PRO A 201 -0.21 -32.20 22.93
CA PRO A 201 1.11 -32.72 23.20
C PRO A 201 2.15 -31.98 22.35
N ALA A 202 3.28 -31.73 22.95
CA ALA A 202 4.44 -31.24 22.24
C ALA A 202 4.81 -32.20 21.09
N LEU A 203 5.60 -31.76 20.12
CA LEU A 203 6.12 -32.65 19.07
C LEU A 203 6.85 -33.82 19.71
N ASP A 204 6.63 -35.01 19.20
CA ASP A 204 7.36 -36.18 19.65
C ASP A 204 8.81 -36.19 19.11
N ALA A 205 9.59 -37.18 19.53
CA ALA A 205 11.00 -37.26 19.17
C ALA A 205 11.23 -37.40 17.64
N SER A 206 10.36 -38.14 16.96
CA SER A 206 10.47 -38.33 15.48
C SER A 206 10.11 -37.07 14.72
N GLU A 207 9.04 -36.37 15.13
CA GLU A 207 8.64 -35.10 14.57
C GLU A 207 9.71 -34.02 14.79
N LEU A 208 10.31 -33.97 16.00
CA LEU A 208 11.37 -33.01 16.30
C LEU A 208 12.63 -33.25 15.45
N VAL A 209 13.04 -34.50 15.27
CA VAL A 209 14.19 -34.84 14.43
C VAL A 209 13.90 -34.38 12.97
N PHE A 210 12.74 -34.76 12.43
CA PHE A 210 12.33 -34.42 11.09
C PHE A 210 12.32 -32.91 10.84
N MET A 211 11.73 -32.15 11.77
CA MET A 211 11.64 -30.68 11.60
C MET A 211 12.99 -29.99 11.81
N ASN A 212 13.81 -30.44 12.77
CA ASN A 212 15.15 -29.86 12.98
C ASN A 212 16.08 -30.05 11.79
N GLU A 213 15.96 -31.17 11.05
CA GLU A 213 16.74 -31.43 9.84
C GLU A 213 16.35 -30.50 8.67
N ARG A 214 15.15 -29.90 8.71
CA ARG A 214 14.63 -29.05 7.63
C ARG A 214 14.62 -27.54 7.95
N LEU A 215 14.60 -27.20 9.23
CA LEU A 215 14.61 -25.82 9.69
C LEU A 215 16.04 -25.35 9.97
N GLU A 216 16.87 -25.26 8.92
CA GLU A 216 18.27 -24.84 9.03
C GLU A 216 18.42 -23.31 9.09
N ASP A 217 17.53 -22.57 8.41
CA ASP A 217 17.56 -21.10 8.33
C ASP A 217 16.99 -20.43 9.59
N ASP A 218 17.26 -19.16 9.73
CA ASP A 218 16.76 -18.35 10.86
C ASP A 218 15.35 -17.81 10.67
N PHE A 219 14.79 -17.93 9.46
CA PHE A 219 13.50 -17.38 9.08
C PHE A 219 12.75 -18.30 8.14
N TYR A 220 11.46 -18.50 8.40
CA TYR A 220 10.53 -19.19 7.50
C TYR A 220 9.17 -18.49 7.53
N PHE A 221 8.40 -18.56 6.44
CA PHE A 221 6.98 -18.26 6.54
C PHE A 221 6.24 -19.39 7.24
N THR A 222 5.27 -19.05 8.07
CA THR A 222 4.52 -20.04 8.86
C THR A 222 3.85 -21.08 7.96
N ASP A 223 3.31 -20.67 6.81
CA ASP A 223 2.69 -21.57 5.84
C ASP A 223 3.68 -22.60 5.30
N ASP A 224 4.93 -22.20 5.04
CA ASP A 224 5.97 -23.12 4.54
C ASP A 224 6.34 -24.16 5.61
N VAL A 225 6.38 -23.76 6.89
CA VAL A 225 6.64 -24.68 8.00
C VAL A 225 5.49 -25.68 8.17
N VAL A 226 4.25 -25.20 8.06
CA VAL A 226 3.06 -26.07 8.12
C VAL A 226 3.04 -27.03 6.95
N GLU A 227 3.33 -26.56 5.72
CA GLU A 227 3.39 -27.40 4.51
C GLU A 227 4.48 -28.49 4.63
N MET A 228 5.68 -28.13 5.11
CA MET A 228 6.76 -29.09 5.36
C MET A 228 6.35 -30.20 6.35
N TYR A 229 5.66 -29.82 7.42
CA TYR A 229 5.21 -30.75 8.44
C TYR A 229 4.06 -31.63 7.92
N THR A 230 3.03 -31.03 7.31
CA THR A 230 1.84 -31.77 6.84
C THR A 230 2.13 -32.69 5.65
N ALA A 231 3.14 -32.37 4.84
CA ALA A 231 3.58 -33.25 3.77
C ALA A 231 4.09 -34.62 4.26
N GLU A 232 4.64 -34.69 5.48
CA GLU A 232 5.13 -35.93 6.09
C GLU A 232 4.08 -36.57 7.02
N PHE A 233 3.40 -35.76 7.85
CA PHE A 233 2.57 -36.26 8.95
C PHE A 233 1.05 -36.18 8.69
N GLY A 234 0.64 -35.56 7.57
CA GLY A 234 -0.77 -35.42 7.16
C GLY A 234 -1.38 -34.06 7.50
N GLU A 235 -2.30 -33.61 6.63
CA GLU A 235 -3.01 -32.33 6.72
C GLU A 235 -3.85 -32.19 8.01
N GLU A 236 -4.35 -33.30 8.55
CA GLU A 236 -5.12 -33.31 9.79
C GLU A 236 -4.30 -32.93 11.04
N HIS A 237 -2.98 -32.91 10.91
CA HIS A 237 -2.05 -32.56 11.99
C HIS A 237 -1.47 -31.14 11.87
N ALA A 238 -1.99 -30.30 10.96
CA ALA A 238 -1.49 -28.94 10.74
C ALA A 238 -1.47 -28.06 12.01
N ASP A 239 -2.39 -28.26 12.94
CA ASP A 239 -2.49 -27.53 14.19
C ASP A 239 -1.42 -27.91 15.22
N ARG A 240 -0.64 -28.96 14.99
CA ARG A 240 0.55 -29.30 15.79
C ARG A 240 1.70 -28.30 15.59
N ILE A 241 1.71 -27.56 14.48
CA ILE A 241 2.61 -26.42 14.26
C ILE A 241 1.98 -25.17 14.89
N ASN A 242 2.41 -24.87 16.09
CA ASN A 242 1.89 -23.78 16.92
C ASN A 242 3.04 -23.13 17.72
N SER A 243 2.74 -22.12 18.53
CA SER A 243 3.75 -21.39 19.31
C SER A 243 4.56 -22.29 20.27
N ARG A 244 3.94 -23.34 20.80
CA ARG A 244 4.61 -24.27 21.73
C ARG A 244 5.57 -25.21 21.00
N SER A 245 5.14 -25.83 19.91
CA SER A 245 5.99 -26.71 19.10
C SER A 245 7.15 -25.95 18.43
N LEU A 246 6.88 -24.74 17.93
CA LEU A 246 7.91 -23.89 17.35
C LEU A 246 8.94 -23.44 18.38
N LYS A 247 8.52 -23.18 19.61
CA LYS A 247 9.44 -22.91 20.72
C LYS A 247 10.36 -24.11 21.05
N GLN A 248 9.87 -25.35 20.93
CA GLN A 248 10.72 -26.56 21.11
C GLN A 248 11.76 -26.65 19.97
N LEU A 249 11.44 -26.17 18.79
CA LEU A 249 12.33 -26.12 17.61
C LEU A 249 13.26 -24.89 17.64
N GLY A 250 13.20 -24.06 18.70
CA GLY A 250 14.02 -22.86 18.84
C GLY A 250 13.55 -21.68 18.02
N PHE A 251 12.23 -21.56 17.77
CA PHE A 251 11.64 -20.46 17.02
C PHE A 251 10.59 -19.69 17.83
N LYS A 252 10.46 -18.41 17.52
CA LYS A 252 9.34 -17.54 17.91
C LYS A 252 8.36 -17.42 16.75
N MET A 253 7.08 -17.61 17.04
CA MET A 253 6.00 -17.49 16.06
C MET A 253 5.46 -16.06 15.99
N TYR A 254 5.35 -15.53 14.79
CA TYR A 254 4.68 -14.28 14.43
C TYR A 254 3.46 -14.57 13.55
N SER A 255 2.77 -13.55 13.09
CA SER A 255 1.52 -13.71 12.32
C SER A 255 1.67 -14.59 11.08
N GLN A 256 2.69 -14.33 10.29
CA GLN A 256 2.87 -14.98 8.97
C GLN A 256 4.25 -15.63 8.82
N TYR A 257 5.09 -15.56 9.84
CA TYR A 257 6.46 -16.08 9.81
C TYR A 257 6.94 -16.50 11.18
N VAL A 258 8.00 -17.27 11.19
CA VAL A 258 8.73 -17.71 12.39
C VAL A 258 10.19 -17.27 12.28
N ILE A 259 10.77 -16.93 13.41
CA ILE A 259 12.17 -16.46 13.49
C ILE A 259 12.87 -17.23 14.58
N ARG A 260 14.14 -17.57 14.36
CA ARG A 260 15.00 -18.21 15.37
C ARG A 260 14.96 -17.42 16.69
N ASP A 261 14.82 -18.08 17.81
CA ASP A 261 14.63 -17.46 19.13
C ASP A 261 15.89 -16.78 19.69
N SER A 262 17.04 -16.97 19.04
CA SER A 262 18.29 -16.23 19.28
C SER A 262 18.13 -14.73 19.03
N TYR A 263 17.24 -14.30 18.13
CA TYR A 263 16.91 -12.89 17.92
C TYR A 263 15.92 -12.41 18.98
N GLN A 264 16.12 -11.18 19.48
CA GLN A 264 15.26 -10.62 20.54
C GLN A 264 13.83 -10.38 20.02
N SER A 265 13.70 -9.94 18.76
CA SER A 265 12.43 -9.62 18.12
C SER A 265 12.51 -9.76 16.61
N ALA A 266 11.36 -9.69 15.92
CA ALA A 266 11.31 -9.62 14.45
C ALA A 266 12.06 -8.40 13.91
N ARG A 267 11.97 -7.27 14.62
CA ARG A 267 12.73 -6.06 14.31
C ARG A 267 14.24 -6.31 14.31
N ASP A 268 14.74 -6.96 15.35
CA ASP A 268 16.16 -7.32 15.50
C ASP A 268 16.64 -8.19 14.34
N PHE A 269 15.86 -9.22 14.00
CA PHE A 269 16.12 -10.07 12.84
C PHE A 269 16.16 -9.28 11.53
N PHE A 270 15.15 -8.44 11.24
CA PHE A 270 15.11 -7.69 10.01
C PHE A 270 16.19 -6.60 9.92
N MET A 271 16.59 -6.02 11.03
CA MET A 271 17.76 -5.13 11.07
C MET A 271 19.03 -5.90 10.70
N HIS A 272 19.21 -7.09 11.28
CA HIS A 272 20.35 -7.96 10.96
C HIS A 272 20.34 -8.35 9.48
N LEU A 273 19.21 -8.84 8.96
CA LEU A 273 19.03 -9.22 7.56
C LEU A 273 19.40 -8.09 6.58
N LEU A 274 18.94 -6.86 6.88
CA LEU A 274 19.13 -5.72 5.99
C LEU A 274 20.53 -5.10 6.07
N LEU A 275 21.29 -5.37 7.13
CA LEU A 275 22.64 -4.82 7.37
C LEU A 275 23.75 -5.91 7.33
N ALA A 276 23.39 -7.17 7.09
CA ALA A 276 24.36 -8.27 7.09
C ALA A 276 25.42 -8.11 6.00
N ASP A 277 25.01 -7.65 4.83
CA ASP A 277 25.88 -7.47 3.68
C ASP A 277 26.09 -5.98 3.38
N ASP A 278 27.23 -5.65 2.79
CA ASP A 278 27.55 -4.31 2.30
C ASP A 278 26.54 -3.77 1.30
N VAL A 279 26.00 -4.67 0.48
CA VAL A 279 25.04 -4.39 -0.59
C VAL A 279 23.94 -5.43 -0.59
N ILE A 280 22.70 -4.98 -0.55
CA ILE A 280 21.53 -5.85 -0.61
C ILE A 280 20.66 -5.52 -1.83
N ASP A 281 20.23 -6.55 -2.54
CA ASP A 281 19.23 -6.45 -3.62
C ASP A 281 17.91 -7.08 -3.13
N LEU A 282 16.94 -6.25 -2.77
CA LEU A 282 15.65 -6.72 -2.24
C LEU A 282 14.84 -7.58 -3.24
N ARG A 283 15.21 -7.57 -4.53
CA ARG A 283 14.56 -8.43 -5.53
C ARG A 283 15.02 -9.89 -5.42
N LYS A 284 16.13 -10.15 -4.72
CA LYS A 284 16.65 -11.49 -4.45
C LYS A 284 16.06 -12.10 -3.19
N LEU A 285 15.48 -11.30 -2.32
CA LEU A 285 14.75 -11.78 -1.14
C LEU A 285 13.39 -12.34 -1.55
N ASP A 286 12.81 -13.17 -0.70
CA ASP A 286 11.43 -13.62 -0.90
C ASP A 286 10.48 -12.42 -1.02
N ALA A 287 9.70 -12.38 -2.09
CA ALA A 287 8.79 -11.27 -2.37
C ALA A 287 7.76 -11.05 -1.25
N ARG A 288 7.42 -12.10 -0.48
CA ARG A 288 6.51 -12.06 0.66
C ARG A 288 7.02 -11.17 1.79
N LEU A 289 8.36 -10.97 1.92
CA LEU A 289 8.95 -10.04 2.89
C LEU A 289 8.49 -8.60 2.66
N GLY A 290 8.34 -8.19 1.40
CA GLY A 290 7.83 -6.86 1.05
C GLY A 290 6.40 -6.59 1.53
N TYR A 291 5.66 -7.61 1.95
CA TYR A 291 4.30 -7.50 2.50
C TYR A 291 4.28 -7.50 4.03
N GLN A 292 5.43 -7.70 4.69
CA GLN A 292 5.51 -7.72 6.15
C GLN A 292 5.69 -6.30 6.70
N ASN A 293 4.76 -5.88 7.56
CA ASN A 293 4.79 -4.53 8.13
C ASN A 293 6.08 -4.23 8.88
N GLU A 294 6.54 -5.17 9.71
CA GLU A 294 7.77 -4.97 10.50
C GLU A 294 9.00 -4.84 9.61
N PHE A 295 9.12 -5.66 8.55
CA PHE A 295 10.18 -5.53 7.56
C PHE A 295 10.18 -4.15 6.90
N ASN A 296 9.00 -3.69 6.47
CA ASN A 296 8.85 -2.38 5.85
C ASN A 296 9.16 -1.22 6.82
N THR A 297 8.77 -1.37 8.09
CA THR A 297 9.07 -0.39 9.14
C THR A 297 10.57 -0.28 9.36
N VAL A 298 11.26 -1.40 9.54
CA VAL A 298 12.72 -1.44 9.71
C VAL A 298 13.43 -0.87 8.48
N LEU A 299 13.03 -1.28 7.27
CA LEU A 299 13.58 -0.75 6.03
C LEU A 299 13.41 0.78 5.94
N GLN A 300 12.24 1.30 6.31
CA GLN A 300 11.98 2.73 6.31
C GLN A 300 12.84 3.48 7.33
N GLU A 301 13.01 2.95 8.53
CA GLU A 301 13.85 3.55 9.57
C GLU A 301 15.32 3.60 9.17
N LEU A 302 15.88 2.47 8.67
CA LEU A 302 17.24 2.41 8.18
C LEU A 302 17.51 3.37 7.01
N ARG A 303 16.52 3.60 6.17
CA ARG A 303 16.60 4.59 5.10
C ARG A 303 16.53 6.01 5.65
N LYS A 304 15.65 6.27 6.63
CA LYS A 304 15.43 7.60 7.20
C LYS A 304 16.66 8.11 7.99
N ASP A 305 17.38 7.20 8.64
CA ASP A 305 18.60 7.53 9.37
C ASP A 305 19.88 7.42 8.51
N TYR A 306 19.71 7.12 7.21
CA TYR A 306 20.79 6.91 6.24
C TYR A 306 21.73 5.73 6.55
N SER A 307 21.31 4.75 7.33
CA SER A 307 22.06 3.51 7.52
C SER A 307 21.99 2.62 6.29
N LEU A 308 20.92 2.75 5.50
CA LEU A 308 20.72 2.03 4.24
C LEU A 308 20.39 3.02 3.12
N LEU A 309 21.19 3.02 2.06
CA LEU A 309 21.18 3.99 0.96
C LEU A 309 20.78 3.30 -0.34
N GLU A 310 19.67 3.71 -0.97
CA GLU A 310 19.24 3.17 -2.25
C GLU A 310 20.02 3.80 -3.40
N TYR A 311 20.86 3.01 -4.08
CA TYR A 311 21.68 3.50 -5.20
C TYR A 311 21.12 3.08 -6.58
N SER A 312 20.16 2.17 -6.60
CA SER A 312 19.39 1.75 -7.79
C SER A 312 18.06 1.17 -7.33
N ASP A 313 17.14 0.89 -8.26
CA ASP A 313 15.82 0.35 -7.92
C ASP A 313 15.93 -0.91 -7.04
N ARG A 314 15.43 -0.80 -5.79
CA ARG A 314 15.46 -1.86 -4.76
C ARG A 314 16.85 -2.43 -4.45
N LYS A 315 17.91 -1.71 -4.81
CA LYS A 315 19.29 -2.04 -4.44
C LYS A 315 19.81 -1.02 -3.47
N TYR A 316 20.32 -1.51 -2.36
CA TYR A 316 20.81 -0.70 -1.26
C TYR A 316 22.27 -1.01 -0.96
N MET A 317 22.99 -0.02 -0.48
CA MET A 317 24.27 -0.18 0.19
C MET A 317 24.16 0.30 1.63
N THR A 318 24.94 -0.27 2.53
CA THR A 318 25.03 0.23 3.90
C THR A 318 25.86 1.53 3.93
N PHE A 319 25.57 2.39 4.90
CA PHE A 319 26.38 3.59 5.13
C PHE A 319 27.85 3.24 5.46
N ASP A 320 28.07 2.14 6.18
CA ASP A 320 29.40 1.68 6.54
C ASP A 320 30.21 1.27 5.29
N TYR A 321 29.55 0.68 4.30
CA TYR A 321 30.19 0.41 3.00
C TYR A 321 30.57 1.71 2.27
N LEU A 322 29.62 2.66 2.17
CA LEU A 322 29.90 3.98 1.59
C LEU A 322 31.09 4.66 2.28
N LYS A 323 31.12 4.63 3.63
CA LYS A 323 32.18 5.23 4.43
C LYS A 323 33.54 4.56 4.25
N ARG A 324 33.57 3.25 3.95
CA ARG A 324 34.83 2.57 3.59
C ARG A 324 35.39 3.02 2.24
N LEU A 325 34.51 3.33 1.28
CA LEU A 325 34.91 3.84 -0.03
C LEU A 325 35.27 5.34 0.03
N HIS A 326 34.59 6.11 0.88
CA HIS A 326 34.70 7.54 1.03
C HIS A 326 34.78 7.90 2.51
N PRO A 327 35.97 7.76 3.15
CA PRO A 327 36.13 7.92 4.61
C PRO A 327 35.77 9.30 5.16
N GLU A 328 35.83 10.35 4.33
CA GLU A 328 35.47 11.73 4.65
C GLU A 328 33.96 11.94 4.79
N VAL A 329 33.14 11.09 4.18
CA VAL A 329 31.68 11.28 4.16
C VAL A 329 31.03 10.91 5.48
N THR A 330 30.16 11.77 5.95
CA THR A 330 29.35 11.58 7.16
C THR A 330 27.85 11.57 6.84
N LYS A 331 27.02 11.04 7.75
CA LYS A 331 25.56 11.15 7.62
C LYS A 331 25.08 12.60 7.64
N ASP A 332 25.84 13.51 8.25
CA ASP A 332 25.48 14.93 8.28
C ASP A 332 25.71 15.58 6.92
N ASP A 333 26.73 15.18 6.16
CA ASP A 333 26.92 15.63 4.77
C ASP A 333 25.75 15.20 3.89
N LEU A 334 25.23 13.96 4.08
CA LEU A 334 24.03 13.49 3.38
C LEU A 334 22.79 14.34 3.73
N ARG A 335 22.62 14.70 5.01
CA ARG A 335 21.53 15.59 5.47
C ARG A 335 21.70 17.00 4.92
N GLN A 336 22.93 17.53 4.91
CA GLN A 336 23.24 18.84 4.37
C GLN A 336 22.95 18.91 2.86
N TYR A 337 23.31 17.86 2.11
CA TYR A 337 22.94 17.74 0.70
C TYR A 337 21.44 17.92 0.51
N VAL A 338 20.62 17.18 1.27
CA VAL A 338 19.16 17.26 1.19
C VAL A 338 18.67 18.67 1.53
N GLY A 339 19.17 19.27 2.60
CA GLY A 339 18.82 20.64 2.98
C GLY A 339 19.08 21.65 1.86
N ASN A 340 20.28 21.59 1.26
CA ASN A 340 20.69 22.46 0.16
C ASN A 340 19.84 22.21 -1.11
N ALA A 341 19.57 20.94 -1.46
CA ALA A 341 18.74 20.58 -2.60
C ALA A 341 17.31 21.11 -2.44
N LEU A 342 16.72 20.97 -1.24
CA LEU A 342 15.37 21.49 -0.96
C LEU A 342 15.31 23.01 -0.92
N ALA A 343 16.36 23.68 -0.45
CA ALA A 343 16.47 25.14 -0.53
C ALA A 343 16.54 25.61 -1.99
N HIS A 344 17.37 24.94 -2.81
CA HIS A 344 17.49 25.25 -4.24
C HIS A 344 16.20 24.98 -5.03
N ALA A 345 15.40 23.99 -4.59
CA ALA A 345 14.09 23.69 -5.15
C ALA A 345 13.01 24.75 -4.80
N GLU A 346 13.36 25.83 -4.09
CA GLU A 346 12.40 26.89 -3.77
C GLU A 346 11.96 27.60 -5.05
N GLY A 347 10.63 27.66 -5.28
CA GLY A 347 10.06 28.19 -6.50
C GLY A 347 9.78 27.17 -7.61
N LEU A 348 10.26 25.93 -7.49
CA LEU A 348 9.92 24.84 -8.41
C LEU A 348 8.67 24.11 -7.91
N GLU A 349 7.63 24.04 -8.73
CA GLU A 349 6.42 23.27 -8.42
C GLU A 349 6.72 21.78 -8.39
N TYR A 350 7.49 21.28 -9.39
CA TYR A 350 7.98 19.91 -9.46
C TYR A 350 9.49 19.92 -9.75
N PHE A 351 10.20 18.97 -9.16
CA PHE A 351 11.62 18.81 -9.44
C PHE A 351 12.07 17.34 -9.37
N THR A 352 13.21 17.09 -9.98
CA THR A 352 14.02 15.87 -9.91
C THR A 352 15.46 16.29 -9.58
N VAL A 353 16.37 15.36 -9.32
CA VAL A 353 17.80 15.67 -9.15
C VAL A 353 18.33 16.38 -10.41
N ARG A 354 18.06 15.81 -11.59
CA ARG A 354 18.48 16.40 -12.88
C ARG A 354 17.95 17.83 -13.08
N LYS A 355 16.70 18.08 -12.68
CA LYS A 355 16.13 19.45 -12.78
C LYS A 355 16.84 20.43 -11.87
N LEU A 356 17.26 20.02 -10.67
CA LEU A 356 18.04 20.85 -9.77
C LEU A 356 19.42 21.16 -10.34
N GLU A 357 20.13 20.15 -10.90
CA GLU A 357 21.41 20.32 -11.56
C GLU A 357 21.32 21.32 -12.74
N ARG A 358 20.28 21.16 -13.58
CA ARG A 358 20.01 22.09 -14.68
C ARG A 358 19.70 23.52 -14.21
N ALA A 359 19.16 23.66 -13.01
CA ALA A 359 18.93 24.95 -12.37
C ALA A 359 20.19 25.50 -11.66
N GLY A 360 21.34 24.84 -11.78
CA GLY A 360 22.60 25.26 -11.22
C GLY A 360 22.89 24.77 -9.79
N PHE A 361 22.17 23.73 -9.33
CA PHE A 361 22.50 23.09 -8.05
C PHE A 361 23.75 22.24 -8.19
N HIS A 362 24.72 22.49 -7.34
CA HIS A 362 25.97 21.73 -7.22
C HIS A 362 26.25 21.40 -5.75
N SER A 363 26.84 20.24 -5.51
CA SER A 363 27.19 19.77 -4.17
C SER A 363 28.57 19.09 -4.17
N ASN A 364 29.27 19.18 -3.05
CA ASN A 364 30.51 18.45 -2.80
C ASN A 364 30.32 16.90 -2.85
N LEU A 365 29.09 16.40 -2.71
CA LEU A 365 28.81 14.98 -2.83
C LEU A 365 28.81 14.48 -4.29
N GLU A 366 28.91 15.35 -5.30
CA GLU A 366 29.11 14.94 -6.70
C GLU A 366 30.41 14.14 -6.89
N GLU A 367 31.43 14.38 -6.06
CA GLU A 367 32.67 13.61 -6.04
C GLU A 367 32.47 12.12 -5.72
N LEU A 368 31.34 11.74 -5.10
CA LEU A 368 30.98 10.34 -4.90
C LEU A 368 30.70 9.58 -6.19
N ASN A 369 30.50 10.28 -7.30
CA ASN A 369 30.18 9.73 -8.62
C ASN A 369 29.01 8.73 -8.60
N GLN A 370 27.98 9.05 -7.81
CA GLN A 370 26.76 8.27 -7.69
C GLN A 370 25.70 8.74 -8.71
N SER A 371 24.75 7.86 -8.99
CA SER A 371 23.65 8.16 -9.93
C SER A 371 22.62 9.14 -9.35
N ASP A 372 21.84 9.78 -10.23
CA ASP A 372 20.64 10.58 -9.85
C ASP A 372 19.71 9.80 -8.92
N TRP A 373 19.64 8.47 -9.06
CA TRP A 373 18.85 7.61 -8.19
C TRP A 373 19.31 7.65 -6.75
N PHE A 374 20.62 7.59 -6.51
CA PHE A 374 21.19 7.69 -5.17
C PHE A 374 20.82 9.02 -4.51
N PHE A 375 21.04 10.11 -5.20
CA PHE A 375 20.73 11.45 -4.69
C PHE A 375 19.23 11.67 -4.48
N ALA A 376 18.39 11.18 -5.39
CA ALA A 376 16.95 11.17 -5.21
C ALA A 376 16.52 10.30 -4.03
N GLY A 377 17.21 9.19 -3.78
CA GLY A 377 17.02 8.35 -2.61
C GLY A 377 17.28 9.12 -1.30
N LEU A 378 18.33 9.95 -1.23
CA LEU A 378 18.61 10.80 -0.07
C LEU A 378 17.45 11.80 0.19
N ILE A 379 17.01 12.51 -0.85
CA ILE A 379 15.90 13.48 -0.74
C ILE A 379 14.63 12.78 -0.27
N ARG A 380 14.29 11.64 -0.87
CA ARG A 380 13.11 10.83 -0.48
C ARG A 380 13.17 10.40 0.98
N ASN A 381 14.32 9.89 1.42
CA ASN A 381 14.51 9.33 2.77
C ASN A 381 14.38 10.38 3.87
N SER A 382 14.62 11.65 3.56
CA SER A 382 14.46 12.76 4.51
C SER A 382 13.03 12.91 5.05
N GLY A 383 12.03 12.51 4.27
CA GLY A 383 10.63 12.72 4.60
C GLY A 383 10.17 14.19 4.59
N LEU A 384 11.03 15.12 4.13
CA LEU A 384 10.75 16.57 4.12
C LEU A 384 9.97 17.02 2.88
N VAL A 385 9.84 16.16 1.89
CA VAL A 385 9.17 16.46 0.62
C VAL A 385 8.38 15.25 0.12
N ASN A 386 7.25 15.52 -0.48
CA ASN A 386 6.44 14.48 -1.12
C ASN A 386 7.04 14.06 -2.45
N TYR A 387 6.89 12.78 -2.78
CA TYR A 387 7.42 12.24 -4.02
C TYR A 387 6.49 11.19 -4.65
N THR A 388 6.66 10.95 -5.95
CA THR A 388 6.19 9.76 -6.65
C THR A 388 7.33 9.13 -7.42
N LYS A 389 7.31 7.79 -7.53
CA LYS A 389 8.24 7.04 -8.38
C LYS A 389 7.52 6.77 -9.70
N ALA A 390 7.95 7.43 -10.75
CA ALA A 390 7.36 7.31 -12.07
C ALA A 390 8.41 7.56 -13.16
N MET A 391 8.17 7.04 -14.36
CA MET A 391 9.00 7.33 -15.55
C MET A 391 10.50 7.07 -15.32
N GLY A 392 10.82 6.01 -14.59
CA GLY A 392 12.21 5.62 -14.32
C GLY A 392 12.95 6.45 -13.27
N GLY A 393 12.29 7.37 -12.56
CA GLY A 393 12.90 8.21 -11.57
C GLY A 393 11.98 8.64 -10.42
N PHE A 394 12.43 9.61 -9.64
CA PHE A 394 11.66 10.22 -8.56
C PHE A 394 11.27 11.65 -8.94
N ILE A 395 9.99 11.95 -8.84
CA ILE A 395 9.42 13.29 -9.04
C ILE A 395 9.00 13.81 -7.68
N PHE A 396 9.56 14.95 -7.28
CA PHE A 396 9.30 15.60 -6.00
C PHE A 396 8.40 16.81 -6.16
N ARG A 397 7.61 17.09 -5.10
CA ARG A 397 6.77 18.28 -5.00
C ARG A 397 6.65 18.73 -3.55
N LYS A 398 6.77 20.04 -3.30
CA LYS A 398 6.46 20.62 -1.98
C LYS A 398 4.95 20.72 -1.78
N GLY A 399 4.50 20.47 -0.57
CA GLY A 399 3.12 20.71 -0.13
C GLY A 399 2.15 19.57 -0.34
N CYS A 400 1.98 19.04 -1.55
CA CYS A 400 1.08 17.91 -1.80
C CYS A 400 1.79 16.77 -2.52
N LYS A 401 1.24 15.55 -2.40
CA LYS A 401 1.80 14.36 -3.04
C LYS A 401 1.71 14.49 -4.55
N PRO A 402 2.84 14.39 -5.28
CA PRO A 402 2.83 14.36 -6.73
C PRO A 402 2.32 13.01 -7.23
N THR A 403 1.63 13.03 -8.38
CA THR A 403 1.34 11.84 -9.16
C THR A 403 1.88 12.04 -10.57
N ALA A 404 2.12 10.94 -11.30
CA ALA A 404 2.54 11.03 -12.70
C ALA A 404 1.57 11.86 -13.53
N SER A 405 0.26 11.67 -13.32
CA SER A 405 -0.81 12.41 -13.99
C SER A 405 -0.80 13.91 -13.69
N LYS A 406 -0.63 14.29 -12.39
CA LYS A 406 -0.54 15.70 -11.99
C LYS A 406 0.71 16.36 -12.58
N PHE A 407 1.82 15.64 -12.58
CA PHE A 407 3.07 16.12 -13.18
C PHE A 407 2.95 16.31 -14.69
N LEU A 408 2.36 15.34 -15.42
CA LEU A 408 2.14 15.45 -16.85
C LEU A 408 1.17 16.61 -17.18
N ARG A 409 0.10 16.80 -16.42
CA ARG A 409 -0.78 17.96 -16.56
C ARG A 409 -0.05 19.29 -16.31
N HIS A 410 0.90 19.31 -15.37
CA HIS A 410 1.74 20.49 -15.16
C HIS A 410 2.62 20.79 -16.38
N LEU A 411 3.28 19.77 -16.92
CA LEU A 411 4.15 19.93 -18.11
C LEU A 411 3.38 20.34 -19.37
N THR A 412 2.12 19.90 -19.49
CA THR A 412 1.27 20.15 -20.65
C THR A 412 0.31 21.34 -20.48
N ARG A 413 0.38 22.06 -19.36
CA ARG A 413 -0.54 23.16 -19.03
C ARG A 413 -0.53 24.25 -20.08
N ASP A 414 0.65 24.59 -20.59
CA ASP A 414 0.88 25.67 -21.53
C ASP A 414 1.08 25.17 -22.98
N CYS A 415 0.89 23.86 -23.21
CA CYS A 415 0.95 23.29 -24.56
C CYS A 415 -0.39 23.57 -25.31
N GLU A 416 -0.30 24.18 -26.46
CA GLU A 416 -1.43 24.27 -27.38
C GLU A 416 -1.84 22.88 -27.91
N PHE A 417 -2.98 22.74 -28.55
CA PHE A 417 -3.68 21.49 -28.89
C PHE A 417 -2.88 20.41 -29.66
N ASP A 418 -1.70 20.75 -30.17
CA ASP A 418 -0.80 19.77 -30.83
C ASP A 418 0.62 19.93 -30.31
N PRO A 419 0.93 19.32 -29.13
CA PRO A 419 2.28 19.34 -28.63
C PRO A 419 3.16 18.48 -29.53
N ASP A 420 4.32 19.00 -29.86
CA ASP A 420 5.40 18.17 -30.35
C ASP A 420 5.73 17.09 -29.30
N PHE A 421 5.24 15.88 -29.56
CA PHE A 421 5.39 14.72 -28.69
C PHE A 421 6.88 14.40 -28.47
N GLY A 422 7.72 14.61 -29.51
CA GLY A 422 9.16 14.48 -29.43
C GLY A 422 9.76 15.50 -28.46
N ALA A 423 9.38 16.77 -28.57
CA ALA A 423 9.86 17.82 -27.67
C ALA A 423 9.47 17.56 -26.20
N LEU A 424 8.27 17.01 -25.94
CA LEU A 424 7.88 16.62 -24.58
C LEU A 424 8.72 15.44 -24.05
N SER A 425 9.02 14.46 -24.89
CA SER A 425 9.87 13.32 -24.54
C SER A 425 11.31 13.77 -24.25
N GLU A 426 11.86 14.65 -25.09
CA GLU A 426 13.18 15.28 -24.86
C GLU A 426 13.19 16.10 -23.58
N LYS A 427 12.16 16.91 -23.33
CA LYS A 427 12.03 17.68 -22.09
C LYS A 427 12.04 16.79 -20.85
N LEU A 428 11.30 15.67 -20.87
CA LEU A 428 11.30 14.70 -19.78
C LEU A 428 12.70 14.10 -19.54
N SER A 429 13.38 13.70 -20.61
CA SER A 429 14.74 13.15 -20.52
C SER A 429 15.76 14.19 -20.08
N ASP A 430 15.83 15.33 -20.77
CA ASP A 430 16.92 16.28 -20.64
C ASP A 430 16.79 17.19 -19.42
N GLU A 431 15.58 17.67 -19.15
CA GLU A 431 15.39 18.57 -18.00
C GLU A 431 15.14 17.80 -16.70
N TYR A 432 14.43 16.68 -16.77
CA TYR A 432 14.01 15.96 -15.56
C TYR A 432 14.75 14.62 -15.34
N GLY A 433 15.51 14.13 -16.33
CA GLY A 433 16.19 12.83 -16.24
C GLY A 433 15.22 11.65 -16.15
N LEU A 434 14.00 11.81 -16.69
CA LEU A 434 12.95 10.80 -16.63
C LEU A 434 12.90 10.03 -17.94
N LEU A 435 12.98 8.69 -17.85
CA LEU A 435 12.99 7.80 -19.01
C LEU A 435 11.66 7.07 -19.12
N ILE A 436 10.94 7.36 -20.18
CA ILE A 436 9.66 6.71 -20.52
C ILE A 436 9.64 6.36 -22.00
N SER A 437 9.16 5.17 -22.34
CA SER A 437 8.94 4.86 -23.75
C SER A 437 7.78 5.68 -24.33
N GLU A 438 7.87 6.06 -25.61
CA GLU A 438 6.85 6.86 -26.29
C GLU A 438 5.45 6.26 -26.15
N GLN A 439 5.31 4.94 -26.29
CA GLN A 439 4.04 4.25 -26.14
C GLN A 439 3.43 4.43 -24.74
N LYS A 440 4.28 4.34 -23.68
CA LYS A 440 3.83 4.56 -22.29
C LYS A 440 3.48 6.03 -22.06
N LEU A 441 4.30 6.95 -22.56
CA LEU A 441 4.03 8.39 -22.47
C LEU A 441 2.70 8.74 -23.16
N PHE A 442 2.49 8.25 -24.39
CA PHE A 442 1.24 8.44 -25.11
C PHE A 442 0.04 7.88 -24.34
N SER A 443 0.15 6.67 -23.81
CA SER A 443 -0.90 6.04 -23.00
C SER A 443 -1.24 6.87 -21.76
N GLN A 444 -0.24 7.42 -21.08
CA GLN A 444 -0.44 8.27 -19.90
C GLN A 444 -1.07 9.61 -20.26
N LEU A 445 -0.60 10.26 -21.32
CA LEU A 445 -1.18 11.52 -21.83
C LEU A 445 -2.64 11.33 -22.26
N LYS A 446 -2.95 10.19 -22.90
CA LYS A 446 -4.33 9.84 -23.26
C LYS A 446 -5.20 9.63 -22.01
N SER A 447 -4.66 8.99 -20.97
CA SER A 447 -5.41 8.74 -19.73
C SER A 447 -5.78 10.02 -18.98
N ILE A 448 -4.98 11.07 -19.09
CA ILE A 448 -5.26 12.39 -18.49
C ILE A 448 -6.13 13.29 -19.38
N GLY A 449 -6.62 12.77 -20.51
CA GLY A 449 -7.50 13.51 -21.42
C GLY A 449 -6.77 14.52 -22.30
N PHE A 450 -5.46 14.41 -22.45
CA PHE A 450 -4.67 15.32 -23.27
C PHE A 450 -4.98 15.16 -24.77
N PHE A 451 -5.23 13.94 -25.22
CA PHE A 451 -5.65 13.62 -26.58
C PHE A 451 -7.15 13.35 -26.64
N GLY A 452 -7.80 13.84 -27.69
CA GLY A 452 -9.20 13.55 -27.98
C GLY A 452 -9.48 12.06 -28.27
N PRO A 453 -10.76 11.66 -28.34
CA PRO A 453 -11.15 10.33 -28.75
C PRO A 453 -10.71 10.05 -30.20
N GLY A 454 -10.21 8.83 -30.45
CA GLY A 454 -9.80 8.41 -31.81
C GLY A 454 -8.33 8.61 -32.13
N VAL A 455 -7.54 9.28 -31.29
CA VAL A 455 -6.10 9.48 -31.48
C VAL A 455 -5.34 8.18 -31.22
N ARG A 456 -4.37 7.83 -32.07
CA ARG A 456 -3.49 6.65 -31.98
C ARG A 456 -2.05 7.06 -32.21
N LEU A 457 -1.13 6.27 -31.67
CA LEU A 457 0.28 6.36 -31.96
C LEU A 457 0.66 5.20 -32.89
N GLU A 458 1.18 5.52 -34.11
CA GLU A 458 1.69 4.55 -35.06
C GLU A 458 3.08 5.00 -35.53
N ASN A 459 4.08 4.14 -35.40
CA ASN A 459 5.48 4.43 -35.79
C ASN A 459 6.04 5.77 -35.26
N SER A 460 5.73 6.08 -33.98
CA SER A 460 6.07 7.35 -33.30
C SER A 460 5.32 8.59 -33.79
N ASP A 461 4.41 8.46 -34.75
CA ASP A 461 3.57 9.54 -35.23
C ASP A 461 2.17 9.48 -34.58
N ILE A 462 1.66 10.66 -34.23
CA ILE A 462 0.28 10.81 -33.71
C ILE A 462 -0.69 10.86 -34.86
N ILE A 463 -1.54 9.85 -34.96
CA ILE A 463 -2.57 9.77 -36.02
C ILE A 463 -3.93 10.14 -35.42
N TYR A 464 -4.55 11.15 -35.99
CA TYR A 464 -5.90 11.57 -35.67
C TYR A 464 -6.91 10.86 -36.60
N ARG A 465 -7.82 10.08 -36.00
CA ARG A 465 -8.94 9.52 -36.76
C ARG A 465 -9.99 10.61 -36.88
N ILE A 466 -10.19 11.12 -38.10
CA ILE A 466 -11.35 11.98 -38.40
C ILE A 466 -12.59 11.10 -38.16
N VAL A 467 -13.38 11.42 -37.15
CA VAL A 467 -14.70 10.82 -36.93
C VAL A 467 -15.65 11.63 -37.81
N GLU A 468 -16.03 11.08 -38.98
CA GLU A 468 -17.12 11.59 -39.80
C GLU A 468 -18.46 11.39 -39.10
#